data_f50d553b98b078fdab7fb77de9dec253
#
_entry.id   f50d553b98b078fdab7fb77de9dec253
#
_cell.length_a   1.000
_cell.length_b   1.000
_cell.length_c   1.000
_cell.angle_alpha   90.00
_cell.angle_beta   90.00
_cell.angle_gamma   90.00
#
_symmetry.space_group_name_H-M   'P 1'
#
loop_
_entity.id
_entity.type
_entity.pdbx_description
1 polymer ?
#
loop_
_entity_poly.entity_id
_entity_poly.type
_entity_poly.pdbx_seq_one_letter_code
_entity_poly.pdbx_strand_id
1 'polypeptide(L)'
;DMFLAGTETTYALLEWIMTELIRHPKCMKKLQDEIRAKATKLILYISEEDVEDMKYLKAVVKEVLRLHPPLPLLVPRELSEDIKLKGYDIAAGTQ
;
A
#
# COMPACT_ATOMS: atom_id res chain seq x y z
N ASP A 1 -1.94 3.21 18.38
CA ASP A 1 -2.94 4.26 18.23
C ASP A 1 -3.41 4.32 16.78
N MET A 2 -4.76 4.28 16.57
CA MET A 2 -5.39 4.17 15.26
C MET A 2 -5.07 5.38 14.35
N PHE A 3 -4.97 6.57 14.90
CA PHE A 3 -4.58 7.77 14.15
C PHE A 3 -3.16 7.68 13.60
N LEU A 4 -2.22 7.28 14.44
CA LEU A 4 -0.83 7.13 14.03
C LEU A 4 -0.70 6.06 12.94
N ALA A 5 -1.23 4.88 13.20
CA ALA A 5 -1.14 3.76 12.26
C ALA A 5 -1.80 4.05 10.90
N GLY A 6 -2.98 4.67 10.89
CA GLY A 6 -3.70 5.00 9.67
C GLY A 6 -3.13 6.18 8.88
N THR A 7 -2.43 7.10 9.55
CA THR A 7 -1.88 8.29 8.90
C THR A 7 -0.47 8.03 8.35
N GLU A 8 0.44 7.53 9.18
CA GLU A 8 1.86 7.35 8.84
C GLU A 8 2.06 6.35 7.69
N THR A 9 1.35 5.23 7.73
CA THR A 9 1.48 4.21 6.68
C THR A 9 0.95 4.69 5.34
N THR A 10 -0.18 5.40 5.33
CA THR A 10 -0.77 5.97 4.12
C THR A 10 0.10 7.09 3.56
N TYR A 11 0.62 7.97 4.41
CA TYR A 11 1.53 9.04 4.03
C TYR A 11 2.79 8.47 3.36
N ALA A 12 3.46 7.53 4.01
CA ALA A 12 4.67 6.91 3.48
C ALA A 12 4.42 6.23 2.12
N LEU A 13 3.28 5.54 1.97
CA LEU A 13 2.91 4.92 0.70
C LEU A 13 2.73 5.96 -0.42
N LEU A 14 2.04 7.06 -0.16
CA LEU A 14 1.83 8.12 -1.15
C LEU A 14 3.13 8.79 -1.56
N GLU A 15 4.03 9.05 -0.62
CA GLU A 15 5.38 9.57 -0.91
C GLU A 15 6.16 8.64 -1.83
N TRP A 16 6.19 7.34 -1.53
CA TRP A 16 6.89 6.37 -2.34
C TRP A 16 6.27 6.19 -3.72
N ILE A 17 4.93 6.19 -3.83
CA ILE A 17 4.23 6.15 -5.12
C ILE A 17 4.66 7.32 -5.99
N MET A 18 4.63 8.55 -5.47
CA MET A 18 5.03 9.73 -6.23
C MET A 18 6.51 9.70 -6.59
N THR A 19 7.36 9.29 -5.67
CA THR A 19 8.81 9.16 -5.89
C THR A 19 9.11 8.18 -7.03
N GLU A 20 8.54 6.99 -6.99
CA GLU A 20 8.76 5.97 -8.03
C GLU A 20 8.16 6.39 -9.38
N LEU A 21 7.01 7.01 -9.39
CA LEU A 21 6.42 7.52 -10.64
C LEU A 21 7.26 8.63 -11.29
N ILE A 22 7.83 9.54 -10.50
CA ILE A 22 8.74 10.59 -11.01
C ILE A 22 10.02 9.95 -11.58
N ARG A 23 10.56 8.94 -10.94
CA ARG A 23 11.75 8.20 -11.41
C ARG A 23 11.47 7.36 -12.67
N HIS A 24 10.21 7.00 -12.91
CA HIS A 24 9.78 6.17 -14.02
C HIS A 24 8.73 6.86 -14.91
N PRO A 25 9.13 7.86 -15.72
CA PRO A 25 8.17 8.70 -16.48
C PRO A 25 7.27 7.94 -17.44
N LYS A 26 7.69 6.76 -17.92
CA LYS A 26 6.84 5.90 -18.75
C LYS A 26 5.66 5.33 -17.94
N CYS A 27 5.91 4.93 -16.69
CA CYS A 27 4.87 4.44 -15.78
C CYS A 27 3.93 5.57 -15.36
N MET A 28 4.48 6.75 -15.07
CA MET A 28 3.71 7.95 -14.78
C MET A 28 2.75 8.27 -15.94
N LYS A 29 3.27 8.31 -17.17
CA LYS A 29 2.44 8.59 -18.35
C LYS A 29 1.31 7.56 -18.49
N LYS A 30 1.62 6.28 -18.37
CA LYS A 30 0.62 5.20 -18.49
C LYS A 30 -0.48 5.33 -17.43
N LEU A 31 -0.11 5.65 -16.18
CA LEU A 31 -1.08 5.90 -15.12
C LEU A 31 -1.95 7.14 -15.40
N GLN A 32 -1.34 8.23 -15.88
CA GLN A 32 -2.08 9.42 -16.26
C GLN A 32 -3.06 9.15 -17.41
N ASP A 33 -2.67 8.35 -18.38
CA ASP A 33 -3.53 7.99 -19.51
C ASP A 33 -4.75 7.15 -19.03
N GLU A 34 -4.55 6.20 -18.08
CA GLU A 34 -5.64 5.45 -17.46
C GLU A 34 -6.61 6.37 -16.72
N ILE A 35 -6.08 7.25 -15.86
CA ILE A 35 -6.88 8.20 -15.07
C ILE A 35 -7.68 9.14 -16.00
N ARG A 36 -7.03 9.71 -17.02
CA ARG A 36 -7.67 10.63 -17.96
C ARG A 36 -8.73 9.95 -18.82
N ALA A 37 -8.59 8.67 -19.13
CA ALA A 37 -9.59 7.91 -19.87
C ALA A 37 -10.90 7.73 -19.07
N LYS A 38 -10.81 7.69 -17.74
CA LYS A 38 -11.97 7.58 -16.85
C LYS A 38 -12.56 8.96 -16.47
N ALA A 39 -11.72 9.99 -16.36
CA ALA A 39 -12.19 11.35 -16.09
C ALA A 39 -13.02 11.89 -17.27
N THR A 40 -14.32 12.02 -17.07
CA THR A 40 -15.22 12.61 -18.08
C THR A 40 -14.85 14.08 -18.30
N LYS A 41 -14.80 14.53 -19.56
CA LYS A 41 -14.33 15.86 -20.01
C LYS A 41 -14.99 17.07 -19.31
N LEU A 42 -16.10 16.89 -18.60
CA LEU A 42 -16.87 17.96 -17.93
C LEU A 42 -16.75 17.98 -16.40
N ILE A 43 -16.33 16.90 -15.78
CA ILE A 43 -16.25 16.82 -14.31
C ILE A 43 -14.92 16.15 -13.98
N LEU A 44 -13.98 16.93 -13.41
CA LEU A 44 -12.72 16.45 -12.82
C LEU A 44 -12.95 15.63 -11.51
N TYR A 45 -14.03 14.87 -11.47
CA TYR A 45 -14.38 14.02 -10.35
C TYR A 45 -14.22 12.55 -10.76
N ILE A 46 -13.46 11.82 -9.98
CA ILE A 46 -13.27 10.38 -10.09
C ILE A 46 -14.02 9.75 -8.92
N SER A 47 -14.96 8.85 -9.21
CA SER A 47 -15.72 8.12 -8.20
C SER A 47 -14.92 6.91 -7.66
N GLU A 48 -15.38 6.33 -6.55
CA GLU A 48 -14.82 5.08 -6.03
C GLU A 48 -14.96 3.94 -7.04
N GLU A 49 -16.08 3.88 -7.75
CA GLU A 49 -16.34 2.88 -8.82
C GLU A 49 -15.33 3.00 -9.95
N ASP A 50 -14.98 4.24 -10.35
CA ASP A 50 -13.94 4.47 -11.36
C ASP A 50 -12.58 3.95 -10.90
N VAL A 51 -12.23 4.15 -9.62
CA VAL A 51 -10.99 3.65 -9.03
C VAL A 51 -10.97 2.12 -8.99
N GLU A 52 -12.10 1.48 -8.74
CA GLU A 52 -12.20 0.01 -8.76
C GLU A 52 -11.81 -0.59 -10.11
N ASP A 53 -12.13 0.11 -11.18
CA ASP A 53 -11.81 -0.31 -12.55
C ASP A 53 -10.38 0.04 -13.01
N MET A 54 -9.64 0.86 -12.26
CA MET A 54 -8.27 1.27 -12.59
C MET A 54 -7.26 0.17 -12.27
N LYS A 55 -7.04 -0.73 -13.22
CA LYS A 55 -6.16 -1.88 -13.05
C LYS A 55 -4.69 -1.50 -12.93
N TYR A 56 -4.25 -0.49 -13.67
CA TYR A 56 -2.88 -0.06 -13.65
C TYR A 56 -2.55 0.70 -12.37
N LEU A 57 -3.45 1.55 -11.88
CA LEU A 57 -3.33 2.19 -10.58
C LEU A 57 -3.15 1.15 -9.46
N LYS A 58 -4.01 0.12 -9.44
CA LYS A 58 -3.91 -0.97 -8.46
C LYS A 58 -2.58 -1.73 -8.56
N ALA A 59 -2.05 -1.92 -9.77
CA ALA A 59 -0.76 -2.56 -9.98
C ALA A 59 0.39 -1.68 -9.47
N VAL A 60 0.35 -0.37 -9.70
CA VAL A 60 1.34 0.59 -9.18
C VAL A 60 1.36 0.57 -7.66
N VAL A 61 0.21 0.63 -6.99
CA VAL A 61 0.11 0.58 -5.53
C VAL A 61 0.71 -0.71 -4.98
N LYS A 62 0.38 -1.86 -5.57
CA LYS A 62 0.93 -3.16 -5.15
C LYS A 62 2.43 -3.25 -5.35
N GLU A 63 2.94 -2.75 -6.45
CA GLU A 63 4.38 -2.79 -6.74
C GLU A 63 5.17 -1.87 -5.80
N VAL A 64 4.63 -0.69 -5.48
CA VAL A 64 5.27 0.20 -4.51
C VAL A 64 5.25 -0.41 -3.11
N LEU A 65 4.16 -1.06 -2.69
CA LEU A 65 4.12 -1.79 -1.42
C LEU A 65 5.10 -2.96 -1.38
N ARG A 66 5.37 -3.60 -2.52
CA ARG A 66 6.38 -4.66 -2.62
C ARG A 66 7.79 -4.13 -2.46
N LEU A 67 8.09 -2.96 -3.07
CA LEU A 67 9.43 -2.35 -3.06
C LEU A 67 9.71 -1.60 -1.75
N HIS A 68 8.71 -0.93 -1.21
CA HIS A 68 8.79 -0.04 -0.06
C HIS A 68 7.70 -0.37 0.97
N PRO A 69 7.75 -1.55 1.61
CA PRO A 69 6.76 -1.91 2.63
C PRO A 69 6.87 -0.98 3.85
N PRO A 70 5.77 -0.32 4.27
CA PRO A 70 5.80 0.62 5.39
C PRO A 70 6.23 -0.01 6.73
N LEU A 71 5.97 -1.31 6.90
CA LEU A 71 6.30 -2.07 8.12
C LEU A 71 6.89 -3.43 7.73
N PRO A 72 8.16 -3.48 7.25
CA PRO A 72 8.75 -4.69 6.70
C PRO A 72 8.91 -5.83 7.72
N LEU A 73 9.09 -5.49 8.98
CA LEU A 73 9.22 -6.46 10.09
C LEU A 73 7.93 -6.63 10.90
N LEU A 74 6.84 -5.98 10.47
CA LEU A 74 5.58 -5.89 11.20
C LEU A 74 5.72 -5.16 12.56
N VAL A 75 4.62 -5.04 13.28
CA VAL A 75 4.62 -4.50 14.63
C VAL A 75 5.11 -5.60 15.59
N PRO A 76 6.06 -5.29 16.50
CA PRO A 76 6.49 -6.24 17.52
C PRO A 76 5.27 -6.81 18.27
N ARG A 77 5.28 -8.12 18.45
CA ARG A 77 4.23 -8.84 19.17
C ARG A 77 4.86 -9.74 20.20
N GLU A 78 4.17 -9.91 21.31
CA GLU A 78 4.55 -10.81 22.39
C GLU A 78 3.47 -11.88 22.54
N LEU A 79 3.90 -13.13 22.73
CA LEU A 79 3.00 -14.24 23.00
C LEU A 79 2.44 -14.14 24.40
N SER A 80 1.11 -14.19 24.54
CA SER A 80 0.43 -14.19 25.85
C SER A 80 0.41 -15.54 26.52
N GLU A 81 0.63 -16.63 25.78
CA GLU A 81 0.62 -18.01 26.26
C GLU A 81 1.58 -18.88 25.46
N ASP A 82 1.96 -20.04 26.01
CA ASP A 82 2.79 -21.01 25.31
C ASP A 82 2.03 -21.57 24.12
N ILE A 83 2.68 -21.59 22.95
CA ILE A 83 2.08 -22.15 21.73
C ILE A 83 2.99 -23.20 21.09
N LYS A 84 2.37 -24.10 20.34
CA LYS A 84 3.09 -25.04 19.48
C LYS A 84 2.89 -24.69 18.00
N LEU A 85 3.99 -24.35 17.32
CA LEU A 85 3.95 -23.98 15.91
C LEU A 85 4.84 -24.92 15.10
N LYS A 86 4.23 -25.67 14.17
CA LYS A 86 4.95 -26.62 13.29
C LYS A 86 5.89 -27.58 14.04
N GLY A 87 5.52 -28.00 15.27
CA GLY A 87 6.30 -28.90 16.11
C GLY A 87 7.31 -28.23 17.05
N TYR A 88 7.49 -26.91 16.98
CA TYR A 88 8.31 -26.15 17.89
C TYR A 88 7.47 -25.60 19.05
N ASP A 89 7.98 -25.75 20.26
CA ASP A 89 7.37 -25.14 21.45
C ASP A 89 7.92 -23.71 21.61
N ILE A 90 7.02 -22.72 21.65
CA ILE A 90 7.37 -21.29 21.78
C ILE A 90 6.73 -20.81 23.08
N ALA A 91 7.55 -20.34 24.00
CA ALA A 91 7.12 -19.90 25.33
C ALA A 91 6.37 -18.57 25.27
N ALA A 92 5.46 -18.34 26.21
CA ALA A 92 4.89 -17.04 26.51
C ALA A 92 5.99 -15.99 26.77
N GLY A 93 5.73 -14.73 26.39
CA GLY A 93 6.72 -13.65 26.47
C GLY A 93 7.75 -13.62 25.33
N THR A 94 7.70 -14.57 24.39
CA THR A 94 8.54 -14.52 23.17
C THR A 94 8.05 -13.40 22.24
N GLN A 95 9.00 -12.57 21.74
CA GLN A 95 8.79 -11.48 20.79
C GLN A 95 9.24 -11.88 19.38
#